data_0be45e6334ac77625e2a00cfbd161e90
#
_entry.id   0be45e6334ac77625e2a00cfbd161e90
#
_cell.length_a   1.000
_cell.length_b   1.000
_cell.length_c   1.000
_cell.angle_alpha   90.00
_cell.angle_beta   90.00
_cell.angle_gamma   90.00
#
_symmetry.space_group_name_H-M   'P 1'
#
loop_
_entity.id
_entity.type
_entity.pdbx_description
1 polymer ?
#
loop_
_entity_poly.entity_id
_entity_poly.type
_entity_poly.pdbx_seq_one_letter_code
_entity_poly.pdbx_strand_id
1 'polypeptide(L)'
;MTGVALALVLVSAFVHASWNFLLKKSGGGAGLITCASALSLVVYAPVVIGVIVFQGYDFRPIHLAIMFASGMTHTVYFLLLDRAYRSGGDLSIVYPLARATGPLLSIVVAVLLLGERPGPTAIVGALLIGASALVLTGNPFAWHKSEARHAVGFALLTGCTIAVYTIWDKASVASWMIPPLVYDWGCNASRVLVLVPFTHRRAPGAMATAWRERRGTVIAIACLSPLSYILVLTAMVFTPVSLVAPAREISILFAALMGAHLLKEGDFTRRAVAAVGMVLGIGGLALG
;
A
#
# COMPACT_ATOMS: atom_id res chain seq x y z
N MET A 1 -14.59 -1.74 14.70
CA MET A 1 -14.32 -2.53 13.48
C MET A 1 -14.76 -3.98 13.68
N THR A 2 -15.41 -4.62 12.68
CA THR A 2 -15.81 -6.04 12.82
C THR A 2 -14.60 -6.97 12.87
N GLY A 3 -14.73 -8.14 13.55
CA GLY A 3 -13.64 -9.14 13.60
C GLY A 3 -13.18 -9.62 12.22
N VAL A 4 -14.12 -9.74 11.25
CA VAL A 4 -13.80 -10.10 9.86
C VAL A 4 -12.95 -9.03 9.18
N ALA A 5 -13.32 -7.75 9.32
CA ALA A 5 -12.55 -6.66 8.75
C ALA A 5 -11.14 -6.61 9.35
N LEU A 6 -11.03 -6.77 10.67
CA LEU A 6 -9.74 -6.82 11.35
C LEU A 6 -8.87 -7.97 10.84
N ALA A 7 -9.43 -9.18 10.72
CA ALA A 7 -8.71 -10.33 10.18
C ALA A 7 -8.23 -10.10 8.75
N LEU A 8 -9.09 -9.57 7.86
CA LEU A 8 -8.71 -9.24 6.48
C LEU A 8 -7.56 -8.24 6.43
N VAL A 9 -7.60 -7.18 7.25
CA VAL A 9 -6.54 -6.15 7.28
C VAL A 9 -5.24 -6.71 7.86
N LEU A 10 -5.28 -7.52 8.92
CA LEU A 10 -4.08 -8.14 9.51
C LEU A 10 -3.44 -9.14 8.55
N VAL A 11 -4.22 -10.01 7.91
CA VAL A 11 -3.71 -10.94 6.89
C VAL A 11 -3.13 -10.16 5.71
N SER A 12 -3.84 -9.13 5.24
CA SER A 12 -3.33 -8.23 4.19
C SER A 12 -1.99 -7.61 4.57
N ALA A 13 -1.87 -7.09 5.80
CA ALA A 13 -0.67 -6.44 6.28
C ALA A 13 0.53 -7.42 6.34
N PHE A 14 0.30 -8.65 6.76
CA PHE A 14 1.31 -9.71 6.75
C PHE A 14 1.73 -10.08 5.33
N VAL A 15 0.78 -10.31 4.43
CA VAL A 15 1.04 -10.60 3.01
C VAL A 15 1.78 -9.44 2.34
N HIS A 16 1.38 -8.18 2.66
CA HIS A 16 2.05 -6.98 2.18
C HIS A 16 3.51 -6.90 2.64
N ALA A 17 3.77 -7.14 3.92
CA ALA A 17 5.14 -7.20 4.45
C ALA A 17 5.95 -8.31 3.78
N SER A 18 5.35 -9.47 3.53
CA SER A 18 6.02 -10.63 2.93
C SER A 18 6.52 -10.36 1.51
N TRP A 19 5.67 -9.82 0.61
CA TRP A 19 6.13 -9.54 -0.74
C TRP A 19 7.12 -8.38 -0.80
N ASN A 20 6.99 -7.36 0.08
CA ASN A 20 7.98 -6.29 0.20
C ASN A 20 9.33 -6.82 0.69
N PHE A 21 9.32 -7.76 1.65
CA PHE A 21 10.53 -8.43 2.11
C PHE A 21 11.21 -9.22 0.98
N LEU A 22 10.45 -9.98 0.20
CA LEU A 22 10.97 -10.71 -0.97
C LEU A 22 11.56 -9.76 -2.00
N LEU A 23 10.92 -8.63 -2.25
CA LEU A 23 11.41 -7.58 -3.14
C LEU A 23 12.75 -7.02 -2.64
N LYS A 24 12.83 -6.65 -1.36
CA LYS A 24 14.08 -6.15 -0.73
C LYS A 24 15.19 -7.21 -0.80
N LYS A 25 14.91 -8.45 -0.40
CA LYS A 25 15.89 -9.55 -0.41
C LYS A 25 16.43 -9.86 -1.81
N SER A 26 15.63 -9.67 -2.83
CA SER A 26 16.04 -9.89 -4.22
C SER A 26 16.81 -8.72 -4.84
N GLY A 27 17.06 -7.64 -4.10
CA GLY A 27 17.70 -6.42 -4.62
C GLY A 27 16.77 -5.52 -5.42
N GLY A 28 15.46 -5.82 -5.48
CA GLY A 28 14.46 -4.98 -6.12
C GLY A 28 14.65 -4.77 -7.61
N GLY A 29 14.23 -3.60 -8.09
CA GLY A 29 14.41 -3.13 -9.46
C GLY A 29 13.12 -3.03 -10.27
N ALA A 30 13.07 -2.05 -11.17
CA ALA A 30 11.89 -1.79 -12.00
C ALA A 30 11.51 -2.99 -12.87
N GLY A 31 12.49 -3.72 -13.42
CA GLY A 31 12.26 -4.91 -14.25
C GLY A 31 11.53 -6.01 -13.48
N LEU A 32 11.90 -6.25 -12.21
CA LEU A 32 11.27 -7.27 -11.37
C LEU A 32 9.83 -6.90 -11.02
N ILE A 33 9.60 -5.64 -10.61
CA ILE A 33 8.26 -5.16 -10.25
C ILE A 33 7.35 -5.19 -11.49
N THR A 34 7.82 -4.70 -12.65
CA THR A 34 7.04 -4.68 -13.88
C THR A 34 6.71 -6.10 -14.36
N CYS A 35 7.69 -7.02 -14.30
CA CYS A 35 7.49 -8.42 -14.67
C CYS A 35 6.45 -9.09 -13.74
N ALA A 36 6.55 -8.89 -12.43
CA ALA A 36 5.60 -9.42 -11.46
C ALA A 36 4.19 -8.83 -11.65
N SER A 37 4.08 -7.52 -11.91
CA SER A 37 2.79 -6.87 -12.20
C SER A 37 2.15 -7.38 -13.49
N ALA A 38 2.94 -7.60 -14.55
CA ALA A 38 2.44 -8.18 -15.80
C ALA A 38 2.00 -9.64 -15.60
N LEU A 39 2.79 -10.44 -14.86
CA LEU A 39 2.45 -11.83 -14.55
C LEU A 39 1.17 -11.93 -13.71
N SER A 40 0.96 -11.02 -12.76
CA SER A 40 -0.24 -11.03 -11.92
C SER A 40 -1.53 -10.85 -12.73
N LEU A 41 -1.51 -10.11 -13.84
CA LEU A 41 -2.66 -10.02 -14.74
C LEU A 41 -3.05 -11.40 -15.30
N VAL A 42 -2.06 -12.21 -15.67
CA VAL A 42 -2.29 -13.56 -16.18
C VAL A 42 -2.76 -14.50 -15.08
N VAL A 43 -2.11 -14.44 -13.89
CA VAL A 43 -2.44 -15.31 -12.75
C VAL A 43 -3.87 -15.08 -12.25
N TYR A 44 -4.28 -13.81 -12.15
CA TYR A 44 -5.61 -13.47 -11.62
C TYR A 44 -6.71 -13.44 -12.68
N ALA A 45 -6.39 -13.40 -13.98
CA ALA A 45 -7.39 -13.35 -15.06
C ALA A 45 -8.47 -14.46 -14.97
N PRO A 46 -8.13 -15.74 -14.72
CA PRO A 46 -9.18 -16.77 -14.61
C PRO A 46 -10.16 -16.51 -13.47
N VAL A 47 -9.66 -16.03 -12.32
CA VAL A 47 -10.51 -15.72 -11.15
C VAL A 47 -11.35 -14.48 -11.40
N VAL A 48 -10.80 -13.45 -12.06
CA VAL A 48 -11.52 -12.24 -12.48
C VAL A 48 -12.66 -12.60 -13.44
N ILE A 49 -12.36 -13.41 -14.45
CA ILE A 49 -13.38 -13.89 -15.41
C ILE A 49 -14.46 -14.68 -14.66
N GLY A 50 -14.06 -15.56 -13.76
CA GLY A 50 -14.99 -16.30 -12.90
C GLY A 50 -15.91 -15.38 -12.12
N VAL A 51 -15.37 -14.36 -11.43
CA VAL A 51 -16.18 -13.38 -10.68
C VAL A 51 -17.15 -12.64 -11.60
N ILE A 52 -16.72 -12.17 -12.76
CA ILE A 52 -17.59 -11.47 -13.71
C ILE A 52 -18.74 -12.37 -14.19
N VAL A 53 -18.41 -13.61 -14.59
CA VAL A 53 -19.41 -14.55 -15.16
C VAL A 53 -20.36 -15.09 -14.10
N PHE A 54 -19.84 -15.58 -12.95
CA PHE A 54 -20.66 -16.25 -11.94
C PHE A 54 -21.44 -15.29 -11.04
N GLN A 55 -20.94 -14.07 -10.82
CA GLN A 55 -21.67 -13.05 -10.07
C GLN A 55 -22.58 -12.20 -10.95
N GLY A 56 -22.57 -12.39 -12.27
CA GLY A 56 -23.37 -11.61 -13.22
C GLY A 56 -23.02 -10.11 -13.16
N TYR A 57 -21.75 -9.77 -12.94
CA TYR A 57 -21.34 -8.39 -12.78
C TYR A 57 -21.52 -7.59 -14.08
N ASP A 58 -22.37 -6.54 -14.02
CA ASP A 58 -22.65 -5.64 -15.14
C ASP A 58 -21.44 -4.68 -15.34
N PHE A 59 -20.54 -5.05 -16.24
CA PHE A 59 -19.34 -4.31 -16.53
C PHE A 59 -19.62 -3.12 -17.44
N ARG A 60 -19.58 -1.91 -16.89
CA ARG A 60 -19.84 -0.67 -17.62
C ARG A 60 -18.55 0.03 -18.06
N PRO A 61 -18.54 0.76 -19.21
CA PRO A 61 -17.36 1.51 -19.64
C PRO A 61 -16.81 2.50 -18.60
N ILE A 62 -17.69 3.08 -17.77
CA ILE A 62 -17.29 3.97 -16.69
C ILE A 62 -16.38 3.28 -15.65
N HIS A 63 -16.56 1.98 -15.40
CA HIS A 63 -15.72 1.22 -14.49
C HIS A 63 -14.28 1.14 -15.00
N LEU A 64 -14.07 1.08 -16.34
CA LEU A 64 -12.73 1.18 -16.94
C LEU A 64 -12.07 2.52 -16.63
N ALA A 65 -12.81 3.62 -16.77
CA ALA A 65 -12.30 4.96 -16.47
C ALA A 65 -11.94 5.09 -14.98
N ILE A 66 -12.79 4.56 -14.09
CA ILE A 66 -12.56 4.56 -12.64
C ILE A 66 -11.28 3.78 -12.29
N MET A 67 -11.12 2.57 -12.82
CA MET A 67 -9.93 1.74 -12.61
C MET A 67 -8.68 2.36 -13.24
N PHE A 68 -8.81 2.97 -14.43
CA PHE A 68 -7.71 3.66 -15.07
C PHE A 68 -7.23 4.86 -14.25
N ALA A 69 -8.15 5.69 -13.75
CA ALA A 69 -7.83 6.84 -12.91
C ALA A 69 -7.09 6.41 -11.62
N SER A 70 -7.54 5.34 -10.97
CA SER A 70 -6.84 4.79 -9.80
C SER A 70 -5.46 4.26 -10.18
N GLY A 71 -5.33 3.48 -11.26
CA GLY A 71 -4.04 2.97 -11.72
C GLY A 71 -3.03 4.09 -12.03
N MET A 72 -3.51 5.20 -12.61
CA MET A 72 -2.67 6.39 -12.84
C MET A 72 -2.28 7.09 -11.53
N THR A 73 -3.21 7.23 -10.59
CA THR A 73 -2.91 7.81 -9.27
C THR A 73 -1.87 6.98 -8.51
N HIS A 74 -1.97 5.65 -8.56
CA HIS A 74 -0.95 4.76 -8.01
C HIS A 74 0.41 4.91 -8.74
N THR A 75 0.40 5.15 -10.05
CA THR A 75 1.64 5.41 -10.80
C THR A 75 2.28 6.73 -10.36
N VAL A 76 1.48 7.78 -10.18
CA VAL A 76 1.95 9.08 -9.64
C VAL A 76 2.55 8.90 -8.24
N TYR A 77 1.90 8.13 -7.37
CA TYR A 77 2.44 7.77 -6.06
C TYR A 77 3.86 7.19 -6.16
N PHE A 78 4.10 6.21 -7.03
CA PHE A 78 5.43 5.61 -7.20
C PHE A 78 6.46 6.61 -7.73
N LEU A 79 6.06 7.47 -8.66
CA LEU A 79 6.96 8.51 -9.21
C LEU A 79 7.34 9.57 -8.17
N LEU A 80 6.40 9.99 -7.34
CA LEU A 80 6.65 10.94 -6.25
C LEU A 80 7.56 10.34 -5.19
N LEU A 81 7.32 9.08 -4.83
CA LEU A 81 8.15 8.36 -3.86
C LEU A 81 9.59 8.18 -4.38
N ASP A 82 9.77 7.80 -5.65
CA ASP A 82 11.10 7.71 -6.29
C ASP A 82 11.81 9.07 -6.28
N ARG A 83 11.10 10.15 -6.62
CA ARG A 83 11.66 11.51 -6.54
C ARG A 83 12.05 11.93 -5.13
N ALA A 84 11.22 11.58 -4.14
CA ALA A 84 11.54 11.87 -2.74
C ALA A 84 12.86 11.21 -2.33
N TYR A 85 13.10 9.97 -2.73
CA TYR A 85 14.36 9.28 -2.47
C TYR A 85 15.56 9.88 -3.22
N ARG A 86 15.37 10.29 -4.46
CA ARG A 86 16.45 10.89 -5.29
C ARG A 86 16.80 12.34 -4.93
N SER A 87 15.94 13.03 -4.19
CA SER A 87 16.14 14.44 -3.81
C SER A 87 17.04 14.62 -2.58
N GLY A 88 17.92 13.65 -2.28
CA GLY A 88 18.82 13.71 -1.11
C GLY A 88 18.12 13.40 0.22
N GLY A 89 16.88 12.89 0.16
CA GLY A 89 16.12 12.48 1.34
C GLY A 89 16.65 11.16 1.90
N ASP A 90 16.95 11.16 3.20
CA ASP A 90 17.25 9.92 3.91
C ASP A 90 15.99 9.02 3.91
N LEU A 91 16.20 7.73 3.59
CA LEU A 91 15.12 6.72 3.65
C LEU A 91 14.39 6.72 4.99
N SER A 92 15.13 7.01 6.06
CA SER A 92 14.61 7.11 7.42
C SER A 92 13.63 8.27 7.65
N ILE A 93 13.57 9.24 6.75
CA ILE A 93 12.68 10.41 6.82
C ILE A 93 11.54 10.29 5.81
N VAL A 94 11.89 10.04 4.54
CA VAL A 94 10.95 10.07 3.41
C VAL A 94 9.84 9.02 3.56
N TYR A 95 10.24 7.79 3.83
CA TYR A 95 9.29 6.68 3.89
C TYR A 95 8.28 6.80 5.03
N PRO A 96 8.72 7.12 6.29
CA PRO A 96 7.80 7.32 7.40
C PRO A 96 6.84 8.48 7.20
N LEU A 97 7.37 9.59 6.70
CA LEU A 97 6.56 10.78 6.50
C LEU A 97 5.45 10.54 5.49
N ALA A 98 5.76 9.90 4.35
CA ALA A 98 4.76 9.54 3.35
C ALA A 98 3.72 8.54 3.92
N ARG A 99 4.18 7.54 4.68
CA ARG A 99 3.35 6.48 5.25
C ARG A 99 2.49 6.94 6.42
N ALA A 100 2.95 7.87 7.25
CA ALA A 100 2.15 8.45 8.32
C ALA A 100 1.13 9.49 7.79
N THR A 101 1.54 10.31 6.82
CA THR A 101 0.70 11.37 6.25
C THR A 101 -0.51 10.79 5.51
N GLY A 102 -0.32 9.75 4.71
CA GLY A 102 -1.38 9.16 3.89
C GLY A 102 -2.60 8.71 4.69
N PRO A 103 -2.49 7.80 5.65
CA PRO A 103 -3.60 7.34 6.47
C PRO A 103 -4.26 8.46 7.30
N LEU A 104 -3.46 9.37 7.87
CA LEU A 104 -4.01 10.49 8.65
C LEU A 104 -4.84 11.43 7.78
N LEU A 105 -4.34 11.78 6.58
CA LEU A 105 -5.12 12.55 5.60
C LEU A 105 -6.35 11.77 5.11
N SER A 106 -6.23 10.45 4.94
CA SER A 106 -7.38 9.61 4.55
C SER A 106 -8.50 9.68 5.57
N ILE A 107 -8.18 9.72 6.89
CA ILE A 107 -9.20 9.90 7.94
C ILE A 107 -9.88 11.27 7.79
N VAL A 108 -9.09 12.34 7.66
CA VAL A 108 -9.65 13.71 7.52
C VAL A 108 -10.56 13.79 6.31
N VAL A 109 -10.10 13.28 5.16
CA VAL A 109 -10.87 13.31 3.91
C VAL A 109 -12.11 12.40 4.00
N ALA A 110 -12.02 11.24 4.65
CA ALA A 110 -13.16 10.35 4.88
C ALA A 110 -14.25 10.99 5.74
N VAL A 111 -13.86 11.73 6.80
CA VAL A 111 -14.80 12.49 7.63
C VAL A 111 -15.47 13.59 6.81
N LEU A 112 -14.69 14.34 6.02
CA LEU A 112 -15.20 15.51 5.28
C LEU A 112 -16.02 15.13 4.04
N LEU A 113 -15.59 14.13 3.27
CA LEU A 113 -16.19 13.78 1.97
C LEU A 113 -17.13 12.58 2.05
N LEU A 114 -16.81 11.57 2.87
CA LEU A 114 -17.65 10.37 3.00
C LEU A 114 -18.58 10.43 4.21
N GLY A 115 -18.49 11.48 5.05
CA GLY A 115 -19.34 11.64 6.24
C GLY A 115 -19.05 10.60 7.33
N GLU A 116 -17.87 9.95 7.31
CA GLU A 116 -17.49 8.99 8.33
C GLU A 116 -17.37 9.66 9.70
N ARG A 117 -17.75 8.95 10.75
CA ARG A 117 -17.70 9.45 12.14
C ARG A 117 -16.96 8.44 13.02
N PRO A 118 -15.61 8.38 12.93
CA PRO A 118 -14.84 7.50 13.79
C PRO A 118 -14.99 7.90 15.25
N GLY A 119 -15.15 6.91 16.13
CA GLY A 119 -15.22 7.15 17.59
C GLY A 119 -13.89 7.69 18.14
N PRO A 120 -13.91 8.33 19.33
CA PRO A 120 -12.70 8.87 19.95
C PRO A 120 -11.59 7.82 20.13
N THR A 121 -11.95 6.60 20.50
CA THR A 121 -11.02 5.47 20.63
C THR A 121 -10.36 5.09 19.32
N ALA A 122 -11.09 5.14 18.21
CA ALA A 122 -10.55 4.92 16.88
C ALA A 122 -9.56 6.02 16.47
N ILE A 123 -9.87 7.28 16.77
CA ILE A 123 -8.96 8.41 16.49
C ILE A 123 -7.67 8.27 17.27
N VAL A 124 -7.75 7.98 18.58
CA VAL A 124 -6.57 7.74 19.43
C VAL A 124 -5.78 6.53 18.89
N GLY A 125 -6.46 5.45 18.53
CA GLY A 125 -5.83 4.27 17.92
C GLY A 125 -5.08 4.59 16.64
N ALA A 126 -5.67 5.36 15.75
CA ALA A 126 -5.04 5.79 14.50
C ALA A 126 -3.79 6.67 14.74
N LEU A 127 -3.87 7.60 15.69
CA LEU A 127 -2.73 8.44 16.08
C LEU A 127 -1.60 7.62 16.70
N LEU A 128 -1.91 6.63 17.53
CA LEU A 128 -0.93 5.71 18.10
C LEU A 128 -0.22 4.90 17.03
N ILE A 129 -0.95 4.39 16.03
CA ILE A 129 -0.37 3.66 14.91
C ILE A 129 0.56 4.57 14.11
N GLY A 130 0.11 5.79 13.77
CA GLY A 130 0.93 6.77 13.05
C GLY A 130 2.21 7.14 13.80
N ALA A 131 2.10 7.44 15.10
CA ALA A 131 3.26 7.72 15.96
C ALA A 131 4.22 6.53 16.06
N SER A 132 3.69 5.31 16.19
CA SER A 132 4.49 4.08 16.24
C SER A 132 5.21 3.82 14.91
N ALA A 133 4.58 4.11 13.78
CA ALA A 133 5.22 4.03 12.47
C ALA A 133 6.41 5.01 12.37
N LEU A 134 6.25 6.24 12.87
CA LEU A 134 7.34 7.21 12.94
C LEU A 134 8.48 6.74 13.85
N VAL A 135 8.18 6.18 15.02
CA VAL A 135 9.19 5.61 15.92
C VAL A 135 9.97 4.48 15.25
N LEU A 136 9.31 3.58 14.51
CA LEU A 136 9.99 2.47 13.81
C LEU A 136 11.03 2.93 12.81
N THR A 137 10.84 4.05 12.20
CA THR A 137 11.59 4.44 11.01
C THR A 137 12.77 5.37 11.29
N GLY A 138 12.93 5.93 12.49
CA GLY A 138 14.12 6.69 12.87
C GLY A 138 13.85 8.03 13.55
N ASN A 139 14.83 8.90 13.55
CA ASN A 139 14.74 10.21 14.21
C ASN A 139 13.89 11.19 13.38
N PRO A 140 12.67 11.51 13.81
CA PRO A 140 11.82 12.45 13.07
C PRO A 140 12.36 13.89 13.08
N PHE A 141 13.37 14.21 13.92
CA PHE A 141 13.94 15.55 14.04
C PHE A 141 15.17 15.80 13.17
N ALA A 142 15.59 14.81 12.33
CA ALA A 142 16.69 14.99 11.38
C ALA A 142 16.34 15.94 10.19
N TRP A 143 15.18 16.58 10.21
CA TRP A 143 14.62 17.42 9.12
C TRP A 143 15.31 18.79 8.95
N HIS A 144 16.24 19.16 9.82
CA HIS A 144 16.81 20.51 9.86
C HIS A 144 17.88 20.80 8.79
N LYS A 145 18.26 19.81 7.97
CA LYS A 145 19.21 20.06 6.87
C LYS A 145 18.46 20.64 5.66
N SER A 146 18.97 21.75 5.12
CA SER A 146 18.43 22.46 3.96
C SER A 146 18.15 21.54 2.75
N GLU A 147 18.99 20.52 2.56
CA GLU A 147 18.87 19.53 1.49
C GLU A 147 17.64 18.61 1.64
N ALA A 148 17.12 18.45 2.86
CA ALA A 148 15.96 17.60 3.11
C ALA A 148 14.61 18.22 2.70
N ARG A 149 14.54 19.54 2.43
CA ARG A 149 13.25 20.23 2.19
C ARG A 149 12.52 19.72 0.95
N HIS A 150 13.22 19.47 -0.15
CA HIS A 150 12.61 18.91 -1.36
C HIS A 150 12.12 17.46 -1.14
N ALA A 151 12.94 16.66 -0.44
CA ALA A 151 12.57 15.29 -0.11
C ALA A 151 11.32 15.22 0.79
N VAL A 152 11.23 16.11 1.80
CA VAL A 152 10.04 16.26 2.65
C VAL A 152 8.83 16.69 1.83
N GLY A 153 8.97 17.67 0.91
CA GLY A 153 7.89 18.09 0.02
C GLY A 153 7.35 16.94 -0.83
N PHE A 154 8.23 16.17 -1.46
CA PHE A 154 7.82 14.99 -2.24
C PHE A 154 7.21 13.88 -1.36
N ALA A 155 7.70 13.68 -0.13
CA ALA A 155 7.13 12.71 0.80
C ALA A 155 5.71 13.10 1.22
N LEU A 156 5.45 14.37 1.51
CA LEU A 156 4.11 14.89 1.81
C LEU A 156 3.18 14.75 0.61
N LEU A 157 3.61 15.11 -0.61
CA LEU A 157 2.84 14.90 -1.83
C LEU A 157 2.53 13.42 -2.06
N THR A 158 3.48 12.53 -1.75
CA THR A 158 3.25 11.08 -1.76
C THR A 158 2.15 10.70 -0.78
N GLY A 159 2.16 11.22 0.45
CA GLY A 159 1.10 11.01 1.44
C GLY A 159 -0.26 11.53 0.97
N CYS A 160 -0.32 12.72 0.36
CA CYS A 160 -1.54 13.25 -0.25
C CYS A 160 -2.07 12.31 -1.35
N THR A 161 -1.19 11.79 -2.20
CA THR A 161 -1.58 10.87 -3.26
C THR A 161 -2.11 9.54 -2.68
N ILE A 162 -1.52 9.06 -1.57
CA ILE A 162 -2.04 7.89 -0.82
C ILE A 162 -3.47 8.16 -0.35
N ALA A 163 -3.75 9.32 0.23
CA ALA A 163 -5.09 9.67 0.68
C ALA A 163 -6.08 9.73 -0.51
N VAL A 164 -5.68 10.36 -1.62
CA VAL A 164 -6.52 10.46 -2.82
C VAL A 164 -6.92 9.09 -3.35
N TYR A 165 -5.94 8.19 -3.61
CA TYR A 165 -6.31 6.88 -4.14
C TYR A 165 -7.05 6.02 -3.11
N THR A 166 -6.76 6.15 -1.82
CA THR A 166 -7.45 5.38 -0.77
C THR A 166 -8.94 5.72 -0.72
N ILE A 167 -9.29 7.01 -0.79
CA ILE A 167 -10.68 7.46 -0.82
C ILE A 167 -11.36 7.08 -2.15
N TRP A 168 -10.65 7.25 -3.26
CA TRP A 168 -11.14 6.85 -4.58
C TRP A 168 -11.44 5.35 -4.65
N ASP A 169 -10.53 4.53 -4.17
CA ASP A 169 -10.66 3.08 -4.16
C ASP A 169 -11.79 2.63 -3.23
N LYS A 170 -11.95 3.28 -2.05
CA LYS A 170 -13.11 3.07 -1.17
C LYS A 170 -14.42 3.36 -1.91
N ALA A 171 -14.53 4.52 -2.55
CA ALA A 171 -15.74 4.87 -3.31
C ALA A 171 -15.99 3.87 -4.44
N SER A 172 -14.96 3.42 -5.12
CA SER A 172 -15.05 2.47 -6.23
C SER A 172 -15.64 1.11 -5.81
N VAL A 173 -15.17 0.57 -4.68
CA VAL A 173 -15.64 -0.75 -4.23
C VAL A 173 -16.91 -0.69 -3.39
N ALA A 174 -17.15 0.41 -2.66
CA ALA A 174 -18.31 0.54 -1.76
C ALA A 174 -19.51 1.24 -2.39
N SER A 175 -19.29 2.29 -3.20
CA SER A 175 -20.37 3.09 -3.81
C SER A 175 -20.65 2.67 -5.24
N TRP A 176 -19.60 2.41 -6.04
CA TRP A 176 -19.74 1.90 -7.41
C TRP A 176 -19.89 0.38 -7.48
N MET A 177 -19.80 -0.29 -6.32
CA MET A 177 -20.00 -1.74 -6.19
C MET A 177 -19.11 -2.58 -7.14
N ILE A 178 -17.92 -2.08 -7.49
CA ILE A 178 -16.98 -2.83 -8.31
C ILE A 178 -16.36 -3.92 -7.43
N PRO A 179 -16.45 -5.22 -7.81
CA PRO A 179 -15.86 -6.29 -7.01
C PRO A 179 -14.36 -6.03 -6.77
N PRO A 180 -13.85 -6.13 -5.53
CA PRO A 180 -12.47 -5.79 -5.17
C PRO A 180 -11.41 -6.43 -6.06
N LEU A 181 -11.61 -7.70 -6.44
CA LEU A 181 -10.73 -8.45 -7.32
C LEU A 181 -10.69 -7.86 -8.75
N VAL A 182 -11.86 -7.54 -9.30
CA VAL A 182 -11.99 -6.95 -10.65
C VAL A 182 -11.37 -5.55 -10.65
N TYR A 183 -11.62 -4.79 -9.58
CA TYR A 183 -11.09 -3.45 -9.40
C TYR A 183 -9.55 -3.43 -9.37
N ASP A 184 -8.93 -4.23 -8.48
CA ASP A 184 -7.47 -4.30 -8.38
C ASP A 184 -6.83 -4.76 -9.70
N TRP A 185 -7.41 -5.77 -10.35
CA TRP A 185 -6.93 -6.27 -11.63
C TRP A 185 -6.95 -5.18 -12.72
N GLY A 186 -8.05 -4.42 -12.83
CA GLY A 186 -8.17 -3.31 -13.78
C GLY A 186 -7.20 -2.15 -13.49
N CYS A 187 -7.03 -1.80 -12.22
CA CYS A 187 -6.03 -0.81 -11.79
C CYS A 187 -4.61 -1.26 -12.13
N ASN A 188 -4.30 -2.54 -11.90
CA ASN A 188 -3.00 -3.11 -12.25
C ASN A 188 -2.79 -3.17 -13.77
N ALA A 189 -3.82 -3.53 -14.55
CA ALA A 189 -3.76 -3.49 -16.02
C ALA A 189 -3.39 -2.08 -16.51
N SER A 190 -4.02 -1.05 -15.97
CA SER A 190 -3.73 0.36 -16.28
C SER A 190 -2.28 0.74 -15.94
N ARG A 191 -1.76 0.28 -14.80
CA ARG A 191 -0.35 0.49 -14.42
C ARG A 191 0.61 -0.24 -15.37
N VAL A 192 0.32 -1.48 -15.72
CA VAL A 192 1.16 -2.31 -16.63
C VAL A 192 1.25 -1.70 -18.01
N LEU A 193 0.16 -1.11 -18.53
CA LEU A 193 0.17 -0.38 -19.82
C LEU A 193 1.20 0.75 -19.83
N VAL A 194 1.48 1.39 -18.70
CA VAL A 194 2.49 2.45 -18.57
C VAL A 194 3.86 1.89 -18.19
N LEU A 195 3.91 0.96 -17.24
CA LEU A 195 5.17 0.46 -16.70
C LEU A 195 5.95 -0.40 -17.69
N VAL A 196 5.29 -1.21 -18.53
CA VAL A 196 5.97 -2.07 -19.48
C VAL A 196 6.74 -1.26 -20.53
N PRO A 197 6.13 -0.32 -21.28
CA PRO A 197 6.88 0.50 -22.24
C PRO A 197 7.92 1.39 -21.58
N PHE A 198 7.65 1.91 -20.39
CA PHE A 198 8.61 2.71 -19.64
C PHE A 198 9.84 1.90 -19.24
N THR A 199 9.64 0.71 -18.67
CA THR A 199 10.73 -0.19 -18.27
C THR A 199 11.52 -0.68 -19.48
N HIS A 200 10.83 -1.00 -20.58
CA HIS A 200 11.49 -1.44 -21.81
C HIS A 200 12.40 -0.36 -22.40
N ARG A 201 11.97 0.90 -22.38
CA ARG A 201 12.78 2.04 -22.87
C ARG A 201 13.95 2.39 -21.96
N ARG A 202 13.75 2.34 -20.63
CA ARG A 202 14.77 2.77 -19.64
C ARG A 202 15.79 1.69 -19.30
N ALA A 203 15.37 0.43 -19.34
CA ALA A 203 16.20 -0.73 -19.01
C ALA A 203 15.83 -1.92 -19.92
N PRO A 204 16.27 -1.90 -21.19
CA PRO A 204 15.98 -2.98 -22.13
C PRO A 204 16.44 -4.34 -21.57
N GLY A 205 15.59 -5.35 -21.67
CA GLY A 205 15.90 -6.69 -21.17
C GLY A 205 15.73 -6.90 -19.65
N ALA A 206 15.52 -5.86 -18.83
CA ALA A 206 15.43 -5.99 -17.38
C ALA A 206 14.30 -6.94 -16.91
N MET A 207 13.17 -6.98 -17.60
CA MET A 207 12.09 -7.93 -17.30
C MET A 207 12.49 -9.37 -17.61
N ALA A 208 13.15 -9.61 -18.74
CA ALA A 208 13.63 -10.94 -19.11
C ALA A 208 14.73 -11.44 -18.15
N THR A 209 15.63 -10.57 -17.74
CA THR A 209 16.64 -10.86 -16.73
C THR A 209 16.00 -11.21 -15.39
N ALA A 210 15.03 -10.40 -14.92
CA ALA A 210 14.28 -10.68 -13.70
C ALA A 210 13.59 -12.05 -13.75
N TRP A 211 12.98 -12.40 -14.87
CA TRP A 211 12.35 -13.70 -15.07
C TRP A 211 13.36 -14.86 -15.05
N ARG A 212 14.48 -14.71 -15.75
CA ARG A 212 15.50 -15.78 -15.81
C ARG A 212 16.18 -16.03 -14.48
N GLU A 213 16.58 -14.96 -13.79
CA GLU A 213 17.41 -15.06 -12.58
C GLU A 213 16.60 -15.21 -11.30
N ARG A 214 15.35 -14.69 -11.26
CA ARG A 214 14.56 -14.50 -10.04
C ARG A 214 13.09 -14.93 -10.21
N ARG A 215 12.82 -15.94 -11.08
CA ARG A 215 11.45 -16.38 -11.40
C ARG A 215 10.61 -16.69 -10.17
N GLY A 216 11.17 -17.36 -9.14
CA GLY A 216 10.45 -17.67 -7.92
C GLY A 216 9.98 -16.41 -7.16
N THR A 217 10.84 -15.39 -7.08
CA THR A 217 10.47 -14.09 -6.49
C THR A 217 9.41 -13.36 -7.33
N VAL A 218 9.55 -13.39 -8.66
CA VAL A 218 8.55 -12.77 -9.58
C VAL A 218 7.19 -13.42 -9.38
N ILE A 219 7.11 -14.75 -9.35
CA ILE A 219 5.85 -15.50 -9.14
C ILE A 219 5.27 -15.18 -7.75
N ALA A 220 6.08 -15.24 -6.71
CA ALA A 220 5.64 -14.94 -5.35
C ALA A 220 5.06 -13.52 -5.23
N ILE A 221 5.73 -12.51 -5.78
CA ILE A 221 5.23 -11.13 -5.78
C ILE A 221 3.98 -10.99 -6.64
N ALA A 222 3.92 -11.65 -7.81
CA ALA A 222 2.75 -11.63 -8.69
C ALA A 222 1.49 -12.18 -7.99
N CYS A 223 1.65 -13.16 -7.10
CA CYS A 223 0.54 -13.71 -6.32
C CYS A 223 0.24 -12.85 -5.06
N LEU A 224 1.26 -12.49 -4.30
CA LEU A 224 1.07 -11.88 -2.97
C LEU A 224 0.72 -10.39 -3.03
N SER A 225 1.26 -9.63 -4.00
CA SER A 225 1.04 -8.18 -4.06
C SER A 225 -0.44 -7.85 -4.32
N PRO A 226 -1.11 -8.40 -5.36
CA PRO A 226 -2.55 -8.18 -5.54
C PRO A 226 -3.37 -8.73 -4.38
N LEU A 227 -3.05 -9.94 -3.88
CA LEU A 227 -3.77 -10.54 -2.77
C LEU A 227 -3.83 -9.60 -1.57
N SER A 228 -2.70 -8.98 -1.21
CA SER A 228 -2.67 -8.04 -0.09
C SER A 228 -3.63 -6.87 -0.29
N TYR A 229 -3.72 -6.34 -1.51
CA TYR A 229 -4.57 -5.20 -1.77
C TYR A 229 -6.05 -5.58 -1.92
N ILE A 230 -6.35 -6.70 -2.55
CA ILE A 230 -7.71 -7.25 -2.66
C ILE A 230 -8.32 -7.47 -1.27
N LEU A 231 -7.56 -7.99 -0.31
CA LEU A 231 -8.03 -8.17 1.08
C LEU A 231 -8.38 -6.83 1.74
N VAL A 232 -7.59 -5.79 1.53
CA VAL A 232 -7.90 -4.43 2.02
C VAL A 232 -9.14 -3.87 1.35
N LEU A 233 -9.23 -3.95 0.03
CA LEU A 233 -10.39 -3.49 -0.73
C LEU A 233 -11.66 -4.22 -0.28
N THR A 234 -11.56 -5.53 -0.01
CA THR A 234 -12.68 -6.31 0.53
C THR A 234 -13.10 -5.81 1.91
N ALA A 235 -12.16 -5.51 2.80
CA ALA A 235 -12.48 -4.90 4.09
C ALA A 235 -13.14 -3.52 3.92
N MET A 236 -12.68 -2.73 2.94
CA MET A 236 -13.24 -1.42 2.64
C MET A 236 -14.66 -1.46 2.09
N VAL A 237 -15.15 -2.57 1.53
CA VAL A 237 -16.55 -2.66 1.08
C VAL A 237 -17.51 -2.37 2.23
N PHE A 238 -17.27 -2.92 3.41
CA PHE A 238 -18.19 -2.88 4.55
C PHE A 238 -17.64 -2.19 5.81
N THR A 239 -16.42 -1.63 5.74
CA THR A 239 -15.80 -0.97 6.90
C THR A 239 -15.38 0.45 6.52
N PRO A 240 -15.56 1.45 7.41
CA PRO A 240 -15.08 2.80 7.19
C PRO A 240 -13.58 2.86 6.89
N VAL A 241 -13.20 3.72 5.94
CA VAL A 241 -11.79 3.88 5.56
C VAL A 241 -10.96 4.49 6.68
N SER A 242 -11.59 5.30 7.52
CA SER A 242 -10.96 5.88 8.72
C SER A 242 -10.46 4.82 9.73
N LEU A 243 -10.99 3.60 9.66
CA LEU A 243 -10.52 2.46 10.46
C LEU A 243 -9.53 1.60 9.69
N VAL A 244 -9.78 1.36 8.39
CA VAL A 244 -8.96 0.46 7.56
C VAL A 244 -7.61 1.08 7.21
N ALA A 245 -7.58 2.37 6.84
CA ALA A 245 -6.36 3.03 6.40
C ALA A 245 -5.23 3.02 7.47
N PRO A 246 -5.48 3.44 8.73
CA PRO A 246 -4.45 3.34 9.76
C PRO A 246 -4.11 1.89 10.15
N ALA A 247 -5.08 0.98 10.18
CA ALA A 247 -4.83 -0.43 10.51
C ALA A 247 -3.87 -1.11 9.52
N ARG A 248 -3.85 -0.71 8.25
CA ARG A 248 -2.90 -1.20 7.24
C ARG A 248 -1.44 -0.94 7.59
N GLU A 249 -1.16 0.11 8.37
CA GLU A 249 0.20 0.48 8.74
C GLU A 249 0.88 -0.56 9.64
N ILE A 250 0.16 -1.49 10.23
CA ILE A 250 0.76 -2.64 10.93
C ILE A 250 1.67 -3.48 10.04
N SER A 251 1.53 -3.37 8.72
CA SER A 251 2.44 -3.98 7.75
C SER A 251 3.89 -3.52 7.94
N ILE A 252 4.11 -2.31 8.46
CA ILE A 252 5.45 -1.78 8.78
C ILE A 252 6.05 -2.57 9.94
N LEU A 253 5.23 -2.92 10.95
CA LEU A 253 5.67 -3.74 12.07
C LEU A 253 6.07 -5.15 11.59
N PHE A 254 5.24 -5.81 10.77
CA PHE A 254 5.59 -7.11 10.21
C PHE A 254 6.87 -7.05 9.37
N ALA A 255 7.04 -6.02 8.55
CA ALA A 255 8.25 -5.80 7.76
C ALA A 255 9.48 -5.58 8.66
N ALA A 256 9.34 -4.81 9.75
CA ALA A 256 10.40 -4.57 10.72
C ALA A 256 10.79 -5.84 11.49
N LEU A 257 9.81 -6.67 11.88
CA LEU A 257 10.06 -7.97 12.54
C LEU A 257 10.74 -8.96 11.59
N MET A 258 10.29 -9.06 10.34
CA MET A 258 10.94 -9.88 9.32
C MET A 258 12.38 -9.42 9.06
N GLY A 259 12.61 -8.10 8.96
CA GLY A 259 13.95 -7.53 8.79
C GLY A 259 14.86 -7.83 9.98
N ALA A 260 14.34 -7.71 11.23
CA ALA A 260 15.10 -8.03 12.43
C ALA A 260 15.52 -9.50 12.51
N HIS A 261 14.54 -10.39 12.29
CA HIS A 261 14.76 -11.83 12.47
C HIS A 261 15.59 -12.43 11.34
N LEU A 262 15.33 -12.04 10.09
CA LEU A 262 15.92 -12.65 8.91
C LEU A 262 17.17 -11.92 8.39
N LEU A 263 17.32 -10.63 8.65
CA LEU A 263 18.45 -9.80 8.20
C LEU A 263 19.34 -9.34 9.36
N LYS A 264 18.96 -9.64 10.61
CA LYS A 264 19.66 -9.22 11.85
C LYS A 264 19.89 -7.71 11.94
N GLU A 265 18.95 -6.90 11.43
CA GLU A 265 19.02 -5.45 11.40
C GLU A 265 18.26 -4.81 12.57
N GLY A 266 18.81 -3.76 13.16
CA GLY A 266 18.09 -2.71 13.90
C GLY A 266 18.06 -2.81 15.42
N ASP A 267 17.51 -1.75 16.03
CA ASP A 267 17.38 -1.52 17.46
C ASP A 267 16.14 -2.25 18.03
N PHE A 268 16.37 -3.20 18.95
CA PHE A 268 15.32 -3.99 19.60
C PHE A 268 14.35 -3.12 20.39
N THR A 269 14.86 -2.17 21.19
CA THR A 269 14.04 -1.33 22.07
C THR A 269 13.07 -0.49 21.28
N ARG A 270 13.53 0.15 20.22
CA ARG A 270 12.71 0.98 19.34
C ARG A 270 11.60 0.17 18.68
N ARG A 271 11.92 -1.05 18.25
CA ARG A 271 10.92 -1.96 17.63
C ARG A 271 9.89 -2.44 18.64
N ALA A 272 10.31 -2.75 19.87
CA ALA A 272 9.41 -3.18 20.94
C ALA A 272 8.41 -2.06 21.32
N VAL A 273 8.90 -0.83 21.49
CA VAL A 273 8.05 0.34 21.80
C VAL A 273 7.02 0.57 20.68
N ALA A 274 7.48 0.56 19.43
CA ALA A 274 6.59 0.74 18.29
C ALA A 274 5.58 -0.41 18.13
N ALA A 275 5.99 -1.65 18.41
CA ALA A 275 5.09 -2.81 18.39
C ALA A 275 3.97 -2.67 19.43
N VAL A 276 4.29 -2.30 20.66
CA VAL A 276 3.30 -2.07 21.70
C VAL A 276 2.33 -0.96 21.29
N GLY A 277 2.83 0.17 20.79
CA GLY A 277 1.98 1.27 20.34
C GLY A 277 1.07 0.87 19.17
N MET A 278 1.54 0.09 18.20
CA MET A 278 0.71 -0.41 17.10
C MET A 278 -0.37 -1.40 17.57
N VAL A 279 -0.04 -2.31 18.49
CA VAL A 279 -1.01 -3.26 19.07
C VAL A 279 -2.10 -2.51 19.84
N LEU A 280 -1.73 -1.56 20.70
CA LEU A 280 -2.68 -0.71 21.41
C LEU A 280 -3.54 0.12 20.46
N GLY A 281 -2.92 0.66 19.40
CA GLY A 281 -3.62 1.42 18.37
C GLY A 281 -4.65 0.58 17.61
N ILE A 282 -4.34 -0.67 17.26
CA ILE A 282 -5.30 -1.61 16.68
C ILE A 282 -6.43 -1.93 17.65
N GLY A 283 -6.13 -2.11 18.93
CA GLY A 283 -7.15 -2.25 19.96
C GLY A 283 -8.12 -1.06 19.98
N GLY A 284 -7.60 0.16 19.90
CA GLY A 284 -8.41 1.39 19.77
C GLY A 284 -9.31 1.41 18.53
N LEU A 285 -8.78 0.99 17.37
CA LEU A 285 -9.57 0.88 16.12
C LEU A 285 -10.62 -0.22 16.18
N ALA A 286 -10.36 -1.31 16.89
CA ALA A 286 -11.30 -2.42 17.04
C ALA A 286 -12.48 -2.05 17.94
N LEU A 287 -12.24 -1.24 18.98
CA LEU A 287 -13.24 -0.81 19.97
C LEU A 287 -14.03 0.44 19.54
N GLY A 288 -13.58 1.22 18.61
CA GLY A 288 -14.21 2.42 18.07
C GLY A 288 -14.74 2.22 16.69
#